data_9f12759892cc5977b83a21be6570212b
#
_entry.id   9f12759892cc5977b83a21be6570212b
#
_cell.length_a   1.000
_cell.length_b   1.000
_cell.length_c   1.000
_cell.angle_alpha   90.00
_cell.angle_beta   90.00
_cell.angle_gamma   90.00
#
_symmetry.space_group_name_H-M   'P 1'
#
loop_
_entity.id
_entity.type
_entity.pdbx_description
1 polymer ?
#
loop_
_entity_poly.entity_id
_entity_poly.type
_entity_poly.pdbx_seq_one_letter_code
_entity_poly.pdbx_strand_id
1 'polypeptide(L)'
;MRKITHVVKVGNVKIGGTNPIVVQSMTDTDTSDIPKTVNQIEELYNAGSEIVRLTINNIEAAKSVATIKKQLLDKDIRVPLIGDFHFIGHKILQAVPECAEYLDKYRINPGNLGKGDRKDDNFKTFIELAKDFNKPVRIGVNAGSLDQELLNFKMEENNKLK
;
A
#
# COMPACT_ATOMS: atom_id res chain seq x y z
N MET A 1 17.16 -3.82 -22.73
CA MET A 1 16.25 -4.97 -22.52
C MET A 1 15.63 -4.84 -21.13
N ARG A 2 14.30 -5.02 -20.95
CA ARG A 2 13.65 -4.92 -19.63
C ARG A 2 14.05 -6.10 -18.75
N LYS A 3 14.43 -5.83 -17.47
CA LYS A 3 14.74 -6.89 -16.51
C LYS A 3 13.50 -7.75 -16.24
N ILE A 4 13.63 -9.07 -16.32
CA ILE A 4 12.57 -10.00 -15.94
C ILE A 4 12.49 -10.01 -14.41
N THR A 5 11.31 -9.75 -13.87
CA THR A 5 11.00 -9.74 -12.43
C THR A 5 9.99 -10.82 -12.08
N HIS A 6 9.81 -11.10 -10.80
CA HIS A 6 8.70 -11.94 -10.35
C HIS A 6 7.35 -11.32 -10.71
N VAL A 7 6.37 -12.15 -11.02
CA VAL A 7 5.00 -11.72 -11.25
C VAL A 7 4.26 -11.66 -9.90
N VAL A 8 3.68 -10.50 -9.61
CA VAL A 8 2.85 -10.29 -8.42
C VAL A 8 1.41 -10.08 -8.86
N LYS A 9 0.49 -10.85 -8.27
CA LYS A 9 -0.95 -10.72 -8.55
C LYS A 9 -1.58 -9.77 -7.53
N VAL A 10 -2.32 -8.77 -8.02
CA VAL A 10 -3.06 -7.78 -7.23
C VAL A 10 -4.51 -7.79 -7.72
N GLY A 11 -5.40 -8.44 -7.00
CA GLY A 11 -6.74 -8.73 -7.51
C GLY A 11 -6.68 -9.47 -8.85
N ASN A 12 -7.24 -8.91 -9.90
CA ASN A 12 -7.23 -9.41 -11.27
C ASN A 12 -6.02 -8.92 -12.11
N VAL A 13 -5.18 -8.04 -11.57
CA VAL A 13 -4.05 -7.41 -12.28
C VAL A 13 -2.74 -8.13 -11.96
N LYS A 14 -1.87 -8.32 -12.97
CA LYS A 14 -0.53 -8.91 -12.82
C LYS A 14 0.54 -7.85 -13.02
N ILE A 15 1.45 -7.70 -12.05
CA ILE A 15 2.56 -6.75 -12.07
C ILE A 15 3.88 -7.51 -12.21
N GLY A 16 4.76 -7.07 -13.10
CA GLY A 16 6.09 -7.66 -13.29
C GLY A 16 6.16 -8.73 -14.38
N GLY A 17 7.28 -9.44 -14.44
CA GLY A 17 7.57 -10.38 -15.52
C GLY A 17 7.56 -9.72 -16.90
N THR A 18 6.88 -10.36 -17.85
CA THR A 18 6.65 -9.86 -19.21
C THR A 18 5.32 -9.10 -19.35
N ASN A 19 4.54 -8.95 -18.26
CA ASN A 19 3.25 -8.25 -18.31
C ASN A 19 3.44 -6.77 -18.67
N PRO A 20 2.42 -6.11 -19.25
CA PRO A 20 2.43 -4.68 -19.49
C PRO A 20 2.69 -3.86 -18.19
N ILE A 21 3.08 -2.60 -18.38
CA ILE A 21 3.18 -1.66 -17.26
C ILE A 21 1.76 -1.32 -16.80
N VAL A 22 1.51 -1.46 -15.51
CA VAL A 22 0.21 -1.21 -14.90
C VAL A 22 0.08 0.25 -14.49
N VAL A 23 -1.03 0.87 -14.86
CA VAL A 23 -1.36 2.26 -14.47
C VAL A 23 -1.98 2.25 -13.08
N GLN A 24 -1.31 2.95 -12.16
CA GLN A 24 -1.78 3.13 -10.79
C GLN A 24 -2.00 4.60 -10.47
N SER A 25 -3.17 4.94 -9.96
CA SER A 25 -3.48 6.26 -9.38
C SER A 25 -3.70 6.18 -7.88
N MET A 26 -3.78 7.33 -7.24
CA MET A 26 -4.05 7.46 -5.81
C MET A 26 -5.13 8.51 -5.59
N THR A 27 -6.06 8.24 -4.67
CA THR A 27 -7.03 9.24 -4.24
C THR A 27 -6.35 10.31 -3.37
N ASP A 28 -6.87 11.51 -3.42
CA ASP A 28 -6.50 12.65 -2.54
C ASP A 28 -7.60 12.98 -1.53
N THR A 29 -8.73 12.25 -1.58
CA THR A 29 -9.83 12.37 -0.63
C THR A 29 -9.45 11.79 0.74
N ASP A 30 -10.11 12.25 1.80
CA ASP A 30 -10.13 11.52 3.06
C ASP A 30 -10.88 10.19 2.85
N THR A 31 -10.22 9.07 3.10
CA THR A 31 -10.80 7.74 2.87
C THR A 31 -12.02 7.48 3.77
N SER A 32 -12.16 8.18 4.89
CA SER A 32 -13.36 8.11 5.74
C SER A 32 -14.59 8.81 5.12
N ASP A 33 -14.38 9.72 4.16
CA ASP A 33 -15.46 10.31 3.34
C ASP A 33 -15.79 9.36 2.19
N ILE A 34 -16.62 8.37 2.51
CA ILE A 34 -16.97 7.27 1.57
C ILE A 34 -17.51 7.79 0.24
N PRO A 35 -18.51 8.71 0.19
CA PRO A 35 -19.07 9.18 -1.08
C PRO A 35 -18.04 9.85 -1.98
N LYS A 36 -17.20 10.74 -1.43
CA LYS A 36 -16.16 11.41 -2.21
C LYS A 36 -15.11 10.43 -2.69
N THR A 37 -14.70 9.48 -1.84
CA THR A 37 -13.69 8.48 -2.20
C THR A 37 -14.20 7.55 -3.29
N VAL A 38 -15.45 7.08 -3.22
CA VAL A 38 -16.07 6.25 -4.27
C VAL A 38 -16.12 6.99 -5.59
N ASN A 39 -16.59 8.25 -5.58
CA ASN A 39 -16.67 9.07 -6.80
C ASN A 39 -15.27 9.26 -7.43
N GLN A 40 -14.27 9.58 -6.63
CA GLN A 40 -12.92 9.77 -7.14
C GLN A 40 -12.32 8.47 -7.69
N ILE A 41 -12.58 7.32 -7.05
CA ILE A 41 -12.13 6.02 -7.59
C ILE A 41 -12.80 5.74 -8.94
N GLU A 42 -14.08 6.02 -9.07
CA GLU A 42 -14.82 5.88 -10.33
C GLU A 42 -14.24 6.78 -11.44
N GLU A 43 -13.92 8.03 -11.12
CA GLU A 43 -13.26 8.96 -12.06
C GLU A 43 -11.89 8.42 -12.51
N LEU A 44 -11.06 7.96 -11.55
CA LEU A 44 -9.75 7.38 -11.84
C LEU A 44 -9.85 6.11 -12.68
N TYR A 45 -10.81 5.24 -12.37
CA TYR A 45 -11.07 4.02 -13.14
C TYR A 45 -11.48 4.34 -14.57
N ASN A 46 -12.41 5.29 -14.76
CA ASN A 46 -12.87 5.73 -16.08
C ASN A 46 -11.76 6.43 -16.87
N ALA A 47 -10.81 7.05 -16.20
CA ALA A 47 -9.59 7.63 -16.80
C ALA A 47 -8.51 6.58 -17.16
N GLY A 48 -8.76 5.29 -16.88
CA GLY A 48 -7.87 4.19 -17.25
C GLY A 48 -6.94 3.69 -16.15
N SER A 49 -7.18 4.02 -14.88
CA SER A 49 -6.42 3.43 -13.77
C SER A 49 -6.77 1.97 -13.60
N GLU A 50 -5.77 1.09 -13.66
CA GLU A 50 -5.94 -0.35 -13.50
C GLU A 50 -5.94 -0.78 -12.03
N ILE A 51 -5.34 0.02 -11.16
CA ILE A 51 -5.35 -0.13 -9.69
C ILE A 51 -5.40 1.24 -9.03
N VAL A 52 -6.10 1.35 -7.89
CA VAL A 52 -6.24 2.62 -7.15
C VAL A 52 -5.74 2.46 -5.71
N ARG A 53 -4.98 3.44 -5.22
CA ARG A 53 -4.42 3.46 -3.88
C ARG A 53 -5.15 4.47 -3.00
N LEU A 54 -5.50 4.04 -1.77
CA LEU A 54 -6.17 4.80 -0.73
C LEU A 54 -5.23 5.03 0.45
N THR A 55 -5.28 6.17 1.09
CA THR A 55 -4.57 6.40 2.36
C THR A 55 -5.32 5.77 3.52
N ILE A 56 -4.66 4.89 4.29
CA ILE A 56 -5.22 4.25 5.48
C ILE A 56 -4.38 4.66 6.69
N ASN A 57 -4.70 5.82 7.25
CA ASN A 57 -3.93 6.46 8.32
C ASN A 57 -4.58 6.39 9.70
N ASN A 58 -5.85 5.97 9.78
CA ASN A 58 -6.61 5.85 11.03
C ASN A 58 -7.65 4.72 10.93
N ILE A 59 -8.34 4.45 12.04
CA ILE A 59 -9.34 3.38 12.16
C ILE A 59 -10.59 3.67 11.34
N GLU A 60 -11.01 4.95 11.25
CA GLU A 60 -12.19 5.38 10.49
C GLU A 60 -11.98 5.12 9.00
N ALA A 61 -10.83 5.51 8.46
CA ALA A 61 -10.44 5.21 7.08
C ALA A 61 -10.43 3.69 6.81
N ALA A 62 -9.91 2.90 7.75
CA ALA A 62 -9.89 1.45 7.63
C ALA A 62 -11.30 0.83 7.60
N LYS A 63 -12.20 1.28 8.49
CA LYS A 63 -13.60 0.81 8.53
C LYS A 63 -14.36 1.15 7.24
N SER A 64 -14.01 2.24 6.58
CA SER A 64 -14.67 2.68 5.35
C SER A 64 -14.34 1.80 4.14
N VAL A 65 -13.23 1.07 4.15
CA VAL A 65 -12.75 0.28 2.99
C VAL A 65 -13.78 -0.75 2.52
N ALA A 66 -14.37 -1.50 3.43
CA ALA A 66 -15.37 -2.52 3.09
C ALA A 66 -16.60 -1.90 2.38
N THR A 67 -17.08 -0.76 2.89
CA THR A 67 -18.20 -0.03 2.30
C THR A 67 -17.84 0.55 0.94
N ILE A 68 -16.66 1.16 0.81
CA ILE A 68 -16.14 1.68 -0.47
C ILE A 68 -16.10 0.54 -1.50
N LYS A 69 -15.49 -0.60 -1.15
CA LYS A 69 -15.38 -1.75 -2.07
C LYS A 69 -16.75 -2.26 -2.51
N LYS A 70 -17.70 -2.35 -1.58
CA LYS A 70 -19.08 -2.76 -1.88
C LYS A 70 -19.77 -1.80 -2.85
N GLN A 71 -19.72 -0.50 -2.58
CA GLN A 71 -20.33 0.50 -3.47
C GLN A 71 -19.72 0.51 -4.87
N LEU A 72 -18.40 0.26 -4.99
CA LEU A 72 -17.77 0.12 -6.29
C LEU A 72 -18.25 -1.13 -7.02
N LEU A 73 -18.42 -2.25 -6.32
CA LEU A 73 -18.95 -3.49 -6.91
C LEU A 73 -20.40 -3.34 -7.34
N ASP A 74 -21.22 -2.60 -6.60
CA ASP A 74 -22.61 -2.28 -6.97
C ASP A 74 -22.68 -1.46 -8.28
N LYS A 75 -21.61 -0.71 -8.61
CA LYS A 75 -21.43 0.02 -9.88
C LYS A 75 -20.68 -0.81 -10.96
N ASP A 76 -20.46 -2.11 -10.74
CA ASP A 76 -19.65 -3.01 -11.57
C ASP A 76 -18.19 -2.55 -11.77
N ILE A 77 -17.65 -1.73 -10.85
CA ILE A 77 -16.26 -1.29 -10.84
C ILE A 77 -15.44 -2.28 -10.01
N ARG A 78 -14.60 -3.08 -10.70
CA ARG A 78 -13.79 -4.15 -10.09
C ARG A 78 -12.32 -3.79 -9.97
N VAL A 79 -12.01 -2.50 -9.86
CA VAL A 79 -10.63 -2.04 -9.72
C VAL A 79 -10.02 -2.54 -8.40
N PRO A 80 -8.80 -3.13 -8.42
CA PRO A 80 -8.10 -3.49 -7.19
C PRO A 80 -7.75 -2.27 -6.35
N LEU A 81 -7.96 -2.37 -5.04
CA LEU A 81 -7.67 -1.32 -4.07
C LEU A 81 -6.39 -1.62 -3.29
N ILE A 82 -5.53 -0.61 -3.16
CA ILE A 82 -4.28 -0.69 -2.39
C ILE A 82 -4.40 0.19 -1.16
N GLY A 83 -4.17 -0.38 0.02
CA GLY A 83 -4.04 0.41 1.26
C GLY A 83 -2.62 0.97 1.40
N ASP A 84 -2.52 2.29 1.53
CA ASP A 84 -1.26 2.98 1.85
C ASP A 84 -1.19 3.21 3.36
N PHE A 85 -0.36 2.41 4.02
CA PHE A 85 -0.21 2.41 5.46
C PHE A 85 1.03 3.17 5.89
N HIS A 86 0.87 3.94 6.95
CA HIS A 86 1.93 4.69 7.61
C HIS A 86 1.92 4.37 9.11
N PHE A 87 2.99 4.70 9.83
CA PHE A 87 3.17 4.67 11.30
C PHE A 87 2.54 3.48 12.05
N ILE A 88 1.22 3.41 12.10
CA ILE A 88 0.44 2.44 12.90
C ILE A 88 -0.28 1.39 12.04
N GLY A 89 0.15 1.19 10.79
CA GLY A 89 -0.53 0.29 9.84
C GLY A 89 -0.76 -1.12 10.38
N HIS A 90 0.20 -1.70 11.11
CA HIS A 90 0.07 -2.99 11.78
C HIS A 90 -1.09 -3.02 12.79
N LYS A 91 -1.25 -1.94 13.61
CA LYS A 91 -2.34 -1.83 14.58
C LYS A 91 -3.69 -1.65 13.91
N ILE A 92 -3.73 -0.90 12.81
CA ILE A 92 -4.95 -0.69 12.02
C ILE A 92 -5.45 -2.01 11.45
N LEU A 93 -4.58 -2.80 10.82
CA LEU A 93 -4.95 -4.11 10.25
C LEU A 93 -5.38 -5.11 11.32
N GLN A 94 -4.78 -5.08 12.51
CA GLN A 94 -5.22 -5.90 13.65
C GLN A 94 -6.59 -5.48 14.18
N ALA A 95 -6.86 -4.18 14.26
CA ALA A 95 -8.10 -3.64 14.81
C ALA A 95 -9.28 -3.75 13.83
N VAL A 96 -9.02 -3.75 12.51
CA VAL A 96 -10.04 -3.80 11.46
C VAL A 96 -9.68 -4.88 10.44
N PRO A 97 -9.92 -6.17 10.75
CA PRO A 97 -9.61 -7.27 9.83
C PRO A 97 -10.31 -7.18 8.48
N GLU A 98 -11.51 -6.60 8.43
CA GLU A 98 -12.24 -6.37 7.18
C GLU A 98 -11.44 -5.48 6.22
N CYS A 99 -10.72 -4.46 6.73
CA CYS A 99 -9.83 -3.65 5.91
C CYS A 99 -8.75 -4.51 5.23
N ALA A 100 -8.17 -5.44 6.00
CA ALA A 100 -7.17 -6.37 5.48
C ALA A 100 -7.74 -7.27 4.39
N GLU A 101 -8.96 -7.76 4.56
CA GLU A 101 -9.64 -8.66 3.63
C GLU A 101 -10.00 -7.97 2.30
N TYR A 102 -10.61 -6.77 2.36
CA TYR A 102 -11.13 -6.08 1.18
C TYR A 102 -10.08 -5.35 0.35
N LEU A 103 -8.90 -5.08 0.90
CA LEU A 103 -7.78 -4.57 0.11
C LEU A 103 -7.11 -5.68 -0.70
N ASP A 104 -6.65 -5.35 -1.90
CA ASP A 104 -6.01 -6.30 -2.81
C ASP A 104 -4.47 -6.30 -2.66
N LYS A 105 -3.89 -5.26 -2.05
CA LYS A 105 -2.46 -5.08 -1.80
C LYS A 105 -2.23 -4.06 -0.71
N TYR A 106 -1.11 -4.19 0.00
CA TYR A 106 -0.69 -3.19 0.97
C TYR A 106 0.57 -2.46 0.52
N ARG A 107 0.68 -1.19 0.85
CA ARG A 107 1.92 -0.43 0.79
C ARG A 107 2.31 -0.02 2.20
N ILE A 108 3.56 -0.20 2.55
CA ILE A 108 4.12 0.22 3.82
C ILE A 108 5.43 0.98 3.63
N ASN A 109 5.62 2.02 4.43
CA ASN A 109 6.90 2.70 4.55
C ASN A 109 7.58 2.24 5.85
N PRO A 110 8.59 1.35 5.81
CA PRO A 110 9.24 0.84 7.01
C PRO A 110 9.96 1.95 7.80
N GLY A 111 10.39 3.03 7.14
CA GLY A 111 11.01 4.18 7.80
C GLY A 111 10.10 4.89 8.81
N ASN A 112 8.78 4.69 8.72
CA ASN A 112 7.78 5.36 9.55
C ASN A 112 7.16 4.46 10.63
N LEU A 113 7.60 3.21 10.81
CA LEU A 113 6.96 2.24 11.72
C LEU A 113 7.45 2.30 13.17
N GLY A 114 8.23 3.28 13.54
CA GLY A 114 8.81 3.42 14.87
C GLY A 114 10.29 3.73 14.85
N LYS A 115 10.94 3.65 16.00
CA LYS A 115 12.40 3.86 16.16
C LYS A 115 13.03 2.63 16.82
N GLY A 116 14.28 2.34 16.45
CA GLY A 116 15.05 1.21 17.00
C GLY A 116 14.36 -0.14 16.78
N ASP A 117 14.53 -1.05 17.71
CA ASP A 117 14.04 -2.44 17.64
C ASP A 117 12.51 -2.55 17.42
N ARG A 118 11.74 -1.61 17.96
CA ARG A 118 10.28 -1.58 17.76
C ARG A 118 9.88 -1.39 16.30
N LYS A 119 10.72 -0.76 15.49
CA LYS A 119 10.47 -0.59 14.05
C LYS A 119 10.44 -1.94 13.33
N ASP A 120 11.39 -2.79 13.65
CA ASP A 120 11.51 -4.11 13.02
C ASP A 120 10.40 -5.05 13.48
N ASP A 121 10.02 -5.02 14.77
CA ASP A 121 8.89 -5.79 15.30
C ASP A 121 7.55 -5.36 14.67
N ASN A 122 7.32 -4.05 14.56
CA ASN A 122 6.12 -3.52 13.91
C ASN A 122 6.07 -3.89 12.42
N PHE A 123 7.22 -3.84 11.74
CA PHE A 123 7.31 -4.24 10.34
C PHE A 123 7.06 -5.74 10.18
N LYS A 124 7.66 -6.57 11.03
CA LYS A 124 7.42 -8.02 11.08
C LYS A 124 5.93 -8.33 11.25
N THR A 125 5.29 -7.72 12.25
CA THR A 125 3.85 -7.89 12.50
C THR A 125 3.01 -7.51 11.27
N PHE A 126 3.35 -6.41 10.59
CA PHE A 126 2.65 -5.99 9.38
C PHE A 126 2.79 -7.02 8.24
N ILE A 127 3.98 -7.59 8.07
CA ILE A 127 4.24 -8.62 7.03
C ILE A 127 3.53 -9.94 7.37
N GLU A 128 3.50 -10.33 8.64
CA GLU A 128 2.76 -11.51 9.10
C GLU A 128 1.26 -11.38 8.79
N LEU A 129 0.66 -10.24 9.11
CA LEU A 129 -0.73 -9.94 8.75
C LEU A 129 -0.98 -10.01 7.24
N ALA A 130 -0.07 -9.42 6.44
CA ALA A 130 -0.19 -9.49 4.99
C ALA A 130 -0.12 -10.93 4.46
N LYS A 131 0.70 -11.77 5.07
CA LYS A 131 0.81 -13.20 4.76
C LYS A 131 -0.48 -13.96 5.15
N ASP A 132 -1.02 -13.70 6.33
CA ASP A 132 -2.25 -14.35 6.82
C ASP A 132 -3.45 -14.06 5.91
N PHE A 133 -3.55 -12.84 5.40
CA PHE A 133 -4.57 -12.43 4.42
C PHE A 133 -4.17 -12.70 2.95
N ASN A 134 -3.01 -13.33 2.72
CA ASN A 134 -2.47 -13.61 1.39
C ASN A 134 -2.43 -12.37 0.47
N LYS A 135 -1.97 -11.23 1.01
CA LYS A 135 -1.89 -9.97 0.27
C LYS A 135 -0.45 -9.62 -0.07
N PRO A 136 -0.17 -9.22 -1.32
CA PRO A 136 1.14 -8.72 -1.69
C PRO A 136 1.42 -7.38 -1.02
N VAL A 137 2.69 -7.14 -0.72
CA VAL A 137 3.14 -5.90 -0.06
C VAL A 137 4.13 -5.15 -0.95
N ARG A 138 3.95 -3.83 -1.05
CA ARG A 138 4.96 -2.93 -1.59
C ARG A 138 5.69 -2.24 -0.43
N ILE A 139 6.98 -2.44 -0.35
CA ILE A 139 7.86 -1.67 0.53
C ILE A 139 8.26 -0.40 -0.23
N GLY A 140 7.83 0.75 0.29
CA GLY A 140 8.07 2.05 -0.35
C GLY A 140 8.68 3.06 0.62
N VAL A 141 9.89 3.54 0.31
CA VAL A 141 10.64 4.50 1.11
C VAL A 141 10.80 5.79 0.31
N ASN A 142 10.64 6.95 0.96
CA ASN A 142 10.96 8.26 0.42
C ASN A 142 12.27 8.77 1.02
N ALA A 143 12.93 9.71 0.35
CA ALA A 143 14.18 10.30 0.84
C ALA A 143 14.05 10.86 2.27
N GLY A 144 12.94 11.53 2.59
CA GLY A 144 12.68 12.07 3.93
C GLY A 144 12.35 11.04 5.01
N SER A 145 12.16 9.78 4.66
CA SER A 145 11.89 8.67 5.58
C SER A 145 13.01 7.64 5.66
N LEU A 146 14.16 7.92 5.05
CA LEU A 146 15.37 7.12 5.20
C LEU A 146 15.87 7.20 6.64
N ASP A 147 16.37 6.07 7.13
CA ASP A 147 17.11 6.01 8.39
C ASP A 147 18.40 6.81 8.25
N GLN A 148 18.55 7.90 9.03
CA GLN A 148 19.66 8.83 8.88
C GLN A 148 20.99 8.23 9.31
N GLU A 149 20.99 7.36 10.30
CA GLU A 149 22.21 6.67 10.78
C GLU A 149 22.73 5.72 9.70
N LEU A 150 21.81 4.90 9.13
CA LEU A 150 22.15 3.98 8.04
C LEU A 150 22.57 4.75 6.77
N LEU A 151 21.91 5.87 6.47
CA LEU A 151 22.29 6.72 5.33
C LEU A 151 23.71 7.26 5.49
N ASN A 152 24.02 7.85 6.64
CA ASN A 152 25.35 8.36 6.95
C ASN A 152 26.42 7.27 6.88
N PHE A 153 26.15 6.11 7.49
CA PHE A 153 27.03 4.95 7.41
C PHE A 153 27.33 4.52 5.97
N LYS A 154 26.29 4.43 5.13
CA LYS A 154 26.43 4.05 3.72
C LYS A 154 27.15 5.13 2.89
N MET A 155 26.97 6.39 3.21
CA MET A 155 27.72 7.49 2.57
C MET A 155 29.21 7.43 2.92
N GLU A 156 29.56 7.14 4.16
CA GLU A 156 30.96 6.96 4.60
C GLU A 156 31.62 5.74 3.92
N GLU A 157 30.90 4.60 3.84
CA GLU A 157 31.40 3.43 3.09
C GLU A 157 31.70 3.81 1.62
N ASN A 158 30.79 4.50 0.97
CA ASN A 158 30.95 4.91 -0.45
C ASN A 158 32.10 5.88 -0.66
N ASN A 159 32.37 6.76 0.30
CA ASN A 159 33.52 7.69 0.24
C ASN A 159 34.86 6.96 0.39
N LYS A 160 34.90 5.82 1.06
CA LYS A 160 36.11 4.99 1.19
C LYS A 160 36.41 4.15 -0.06
N LEU A 161 35.44 4.02 -0.96
CA LEU A 161 35.56 3.24 -2.21
C LEU A 161 36.00 4.11 -3.40
N LYS A 162 36.16 5.41 -3.20
CA LYS A 162 36.70 6.38 -4.18
C LYS A 162 38.18 6.64 -3.91
#